data_7402af3ce12472d32a56fec6d3bf3fc9
#
_entry.id   7402af3ce12472d32a56fec6d3bf3fc9
#
_cell.length_a   1.000
_cell.length_b   1.000
_cell.length_c   1.000
_cell.angle_alpha   90.00
_cell.angle_beta   90.00
_cell.angle_gamma   90.00
#
_symmetry.space_group_name_H-M   'P 1'
#
loop_
_entity.id
_entity.type
_entity.pdbx_description
1 polymer ?
#
loop_
_entity_poly.entity_id
_entity_poly.type
_entity_poly.pdbx_seq_one_letter_code
_entity_poly.pdbx_strand_id
1 'polypeptide(L)'
;MCYWIVWPFRQRYDNTTTTDATGSGKTFLACALGHQACRNGMRVLYVRAPRLFEELTLCHADGSFRKRLAAIAKINVLIIDDFAIAPIGPRERNDLLELIDDRVGSRSCIVTSQLPIEDWHDYIGDPTQKRPATAKC
;
A
#
# COMPACT_ATOMS: atom_id res chain seq x y z
N MET A 1 -10.85 -8.69 -9.76
CA MET A 1 -11.39 -7.68 -8.83
C MET A 1 -10.26 -6.84 -8.31
N CYS A 2 -10.38 -5.56 -8.41
CA CYS A 2 -9.29 -4.64 -8.13
C CYS A 2 -9.75 -3.69 -7.03
N TYR A 3 -9.07 -3.74 -5.91
CA TYR A 3 -9.41 -2.92 -4.76
C TYR A 3 -8.47 -1.73 -4.68
N TRP A 4 -9.05 -0.56 -4.46
CA TRP A 4 -8.35 0.68 -4.21
C TRP A 4 -8.61 1.07 -2.77
N ILE A 5 -7.57 1.25 -1.97
CA ILE A 5 -7.68 1.99 -0.74
C ILE A 5 -7.03 3.34 -0.99
N VAL A 6 -7.87 4.35 -1.18
CA VAL A 6 -7.45 5.73 -1.03
C VAL A 6 -7.73 6.10 0.42
N TRP A 7 -6.72 6.10 1.26
CA TRP A 7 -6.87 6.58 2.63
C TRP A 7 -7.05 8.09 2.60
N PRO A 8 -8.13 8.64 3.20
CA PRO A 8 -8.53 10.01 2.95
C PRO A 8 -7.56 11.00 3.57
N PHE A 9 -6.97 11.80 2.73
CA PHE A 9 -6.66 13.16 3.11
C PHE A 9 -7.99 13.94 3.08
N ARG A 10 -8.39 14.48 4.18
CA ARG A 10 -9.49 15.40 4.56
C ARG A 10 -10.33 16.04 3.43
N GLN A 11 -10.69 15.32 2.40
CA GLN A 11 -11.75 15.63 1.46
C GLN A 11 -12.34 14.32 0.92
N ARG A 12 -13.67 14.23 0.99
CA ARG A 12 -14.48 13.13 0.49
C ARG A 12 -14.00 12.67 -0.89
N TYR A 13 -13.43 11.49 -0.96
CA TYR A 13 -13.37 10.74 -2.19
C TYR A 13 -14.09 9.42 -1.94
N ASP A 14 -15.16 9.23 -2.70
CA ASP A 14 -15.94 8.00 -2.70
C ASP A 14 -15.02 6.84 -3.08
N ASN A 15 -15.17 5.72 -2.36
CA ASN A 15 -14.56 4.45 -2.71
C ASN A 15 -15.05 4.04 -4.10
N THR A 16 -14.30 4.34 -5.13
CA THR A 16 -14.62 3.85 -6.47
C THR A 16 -14.00 2.46 -6.61
N THR A 17 -14.82 1.45 -6.36
CA THR A 17 -14.50 0.06 -6.65
C THR A 17 -14.63 -0.14 -8.15
N THR A 18 -13.54 -0.17 -8.88
CA THR A 18 -13.59 -0.51 -10.31
C THR A 18 -13.26 -1.99 -10.44
N THR A 19 -14.28 -2.78 -10.75
CA THR A 19 -14.14 -4.19 -11.11
C THR A 19 -13.71 -4.26 -12.58
N ASP A 20 -12.45 -4.56 -12.83
CA ASP A 20 -12.01 -4.95 -14.16
C ASP A 20 -10.94 -6.06 -14.08
N ALA A 21 -11.12 -7.08 -14.92
CA ALA A 21 -10.37 -8.33 -14.87
C ALA A 21 -8.94 -8.24 -15.44
N THR A 22 -8.52 -7.08 -15.93
CA THR A 22 -7.20 -6.89 -16.52
C THR A 22 -6.43 -5.78 -15.82
N GLY A 23 -5.25 -6.13 -15.26
CA GLY A 23 -4.43 -5.30 -14.39
C GLY A 23 -3.91 -3.96 -14.94
N SER A 24 -4.22 -3.60 -16.18
CA SER A 24 -3.72 -2.36 -16.82
C SER A 24 -4.45 -1.09 -16.38
N GLY A 25 -5.75 -1.15 -16.05
CA GLY A 25 -6.54 0.02 -15.68
C GLY A 25 -6.18 0.61 -14.32
N LYS A 26 -5.75 -0.20 -13.37
CA LYS A 26 -5.41 0.21 -12.01
C LYS A 26 -4.16 1.06 -11.94
N THR A 27 -3.10 0.57 -12.51
CA THR A 27 -1.82 1.28 -12.58
C THR A 27 -2.00 2.61 -13.32
N PHE A 28 -2.77 2.60 -14.40
CA PHE A 28 -3.08 3.81 -15.15
C PHE A 28 -3.81 4.85 -14.29
N LEU A 29 -4.85 4.45 -13.55
CA LEU A 29 -5.60 5.35 -12.69
C LEU A 29 -4.76 5.86 -11.51
N ALA A 30 -3.95 4.99 -10.89
CA ALA A 30 -3.01 5.39 -9.84
C ALA A 30 -2.02 6.43 -10.34
N CYS A 31 -1.45 6.22 -11.52
CA CYS A 31 -0.55 7.16 -12.17
C CYS A 31 -1.26 8.48 -12.52
N ALA A 32 -2.51 8.43 -12.98
CA ALA A 32 -3.30 9.62 -13.28
C ALA A 32 -3.57 10.46 -12.02
N LEU A 33 -3.93 9.82 -10.92
CA LEU A 33 -4.12 10.47 -9.62
C LEU A 33 -2.79 11.06 -9.10
N GLY A 34 -1.71 10.31 -9.21
CA GLY A 34 -0.37 10.80 -8.85
C GLY A 34 0.04 12.00 -9.68
N HIS A 35 -0.18 11.96 -10.99
CA HIS A 35 0.10 13.08 -11.88
C HIS A 35 -0.73 14.31 -11.52
N GLN A 36 -2.02 14.15 -11.22
CA GLN A 36 -2.87 15.26 -10.78
C GLN A 36 -2.39 15.84 -9.44
N ALA A 37 -1.96 15.00 -8.51
CA ALA A 37 -1.37 15.45 -7.25
C ALA A 37 -0.08 16.26 -7.48
N CYS A 38 0.80 15.82 -8.39
CA CYS A 38 1.98 16.59 -8.78
C CYS A 38 1.62 17.95 -9.38
N ARG A 39 0.59 18.02 -10.22
CA ARG A 39 0.10 19.31 -10.77
C ARG A 39 -0.40 20.25 -9.69
N ASN A 40 -0.89 19.72 -8.59
CA ASN A 40 -1.29 20.49 -7.41
C ASN A 40 -0.13 20.82 -6.45
N GLY A 41 1.12 20.60 -6.87
CA GLY A 41 2.32 20.90 -6.10
C GLY A 41 2.64 19.88 -5.00
N MET A 42 1.99 18.72 -5.00
CA MET A 42 2.25 17.67 -4.01
C MET A 42 3.43 16.78 -4.45
N ARG A 43 4.20 16.31 -3.48
CA ARG A 43 5.24 15.30 -3.72
C ARG A 43 4.58 13.93 -3.76
N VAL A 44 4.85 13.19 -4.83
CA VAL A 44 4.30 11.85 -5.06
C VAL A 44 5.45 10.85 -5.19
N LEU A 45 5.30 9.70 -4.54
CA LEU A 45 6.18 8.56 -4.73
C LEU A 45 5.34 7.39 -5.25
N TYR A 46 5.69 6.89 -6.42
CA TYR A 46 5.16 5.64 -6.98
C TYR A 46 6.20 4.54 -6.79
N VAL A 47 5.76 3.41 -6.25
CA VAL A 47 6.60 2.24 -6.06
C VAL A 47 5.77 0.97 -6.18
N ARG A 48 6.34 -0.07 -6.77
CA ARG A 48 5.75 -1.41 -6.74
C ARG A 48 6.07 -2.08 -5.41
N ALA A 49 5.09 -2.79 -4.82
CA ALA A 49 5.26 -3.41 -3.51
C ALA A 49 6.49 -4.32 -3.39
N PRO A 50 6.77 -5.24 -4.33
CA PRO A 50 7.98 -6.07 -4.26
C PRO A 50 9.27 -5.24 -4.21
N ARG A 51 9.34 -4.17 -5.02
CA ARG A 51 10.50 -3.28 -5.06
C ARG A 51 10.68 -2.52 -3.76
N LEU A 52 9.57 -2.06 -3.16
CA LEU A 52 9.59 -1.40 -1.86
C LEU A 52 10.17 -2.30 -0.77
N PHE A 53 9.73 -3.55 -0.72
CA PHE A 53 10.21 -4.52 0.28
C PHE A 53 11.68 -4.87 0.09
N GLU A 54 12.13 -5.06 -1.15
CA GLU A 54 13.56 -5.23 -1.46
C GLU A 54 14.40 -4.05 -0.95
N GLU A 55 13.96 -2.83 -1.25
CA GLU A 55 14.64 -1.61 -0.82
C GLU A 55 14.71 -1.50 0.71
N LEU A 56 13.60 -1.75 1.41
CA LEU A 56 13.57 -1.71 2.87
C LEU A 56 14.47 -2.80 3.49
N THR A 57 14.53 -3.97 2.88
CA THR A 57 15.44 -5.04 3.30
C THR A 57 16.91 -4.62 3.20
N LEU A 58 17.27 -3.98 2.09
CA LEU A 58 18.63 -3.42 1.92
C LEU A 58 18.91 -2.31 2.93
N CYS A 59 17.93 -1.46 3.22
CA CYS A 59 18.05 -0.41 4.23
C CYS A 59 18.24 -0.97 5.66
N HIS A 60 17.67 -2.13 5.97
CA HIS A 60 17.97 -2.82 7.23
C HIS A 60 19.41 -3.31 7.28
N ALA A 61 19.93 -3.82 6.16
CA ALA A 61 21.29 -4.35 6.10
C ALA A 61 22.37 -3.25 6.24
N ASP A 62 22.12 -2.06 5.69
CA ASP A 62 23.07 -0.94 5.75
C ASP A 62 22.79 0.07 6.87
N GLY A 63 21.75 -0.17 7.68
CA GLY A 63 21.38 0.70 8.81
C GLY A 63 20.64 1.98 8.44
N SER A 64 20.24 2.17 7.16
CA SER A 64 19.55 3.38 6.69
C SER A 64 18.02 3.32 6.80
N PHE A 65 17.47 2.25 7.35
CA PHE A 65 16.01 2.01 7.40
C PHE A 65 15.22 3.20 7.97
N ARG A 66 15.61 3.70 9.15
CA ARG A 66 14.95 4.86 9.78
C ARG A 66 15.00 6.11 8.92
N LYS A 67 16.14 6.35 8.26
CA LYS A 67 16.30 7.49 7.35
C LYS A 67 15.39 7.36 6.13
N ARG A 68 15.27 6.15 5.58
CA ARG A 68 14.39 5.88 4.44
C ARG A 68 12.92 6.04 4.80
N LEU A 69 12.51 5.49 5.95
CA LEU A 69 11.15 5.63 6.46
C LEU A 69 10.77 7.11 6.66
N ALA A 70 11.64 7.89 7.29
CA ALA A 70 11.44 9.32 7.47
C ALA A 70 11.35 10.09 6.14
N ALA A 71 12.10 9.68 5.11
CA ALA A 71 12.01 10.27 3.78
C ALA A 71 10.65 9.98 3.12
N ILE A 72 10.16 8.75 3.22
CA ILE A 72 8.84 8.35 2.70
C ILE A 72 7.72 9.06 3.48
N ALA A 73 7.85 9.22 4.79
CA ALA A 73 6.86 9.92 5.62
C ALA A 73 6.65 11.38 5.20
N LYS A 74 7.64 12.03 4.58
CA LYS A 74 7.53 13.41 4.07
C LYS A 74 6.83 13.52 2.72
N ILE A 75 6.60 12.43 2.02
CA ILE A 75 5.90 12.40 0.72
C ILE A 75 4.40 12.61 0.93
N ASN A 76 3.77 13.48 0.14
CA ASN A 76 2.35 13.79 0.29
C ASN A 76 1.47 12.61 -0.14
N VAL A 77 1.78 11.98 -1.26
CA VAL A 77 1.04 10.85 -1.81
C VAL A 77 1.98 9.69 -2.07
N LEU A 78 1.76 8.57 -1.41
CA LEU A 78 2.47 7.32 -1.65
C LEU A 78 1.57 6.39 -2.47
N ILE A 79 2.07 5.90 -3.59
CA ILE A 79 1.37 4.93 -4.43
C ILE A 79 2.14 3.62 -4.35
N ILE A 80 1.49 2.59 -3.79
CA ILE A 80 2.01 1.23 -3.72
C ILE A 80 1.23 0.39 -4.72
N ASP A 81 1.89 0.01 -5.81
CA ASP A 81 1.29 -0.78 -6.88
C ASP A 81 1.63 -2.27 -6.74
N ASP A 82 0.80 -3.13 -7.31
CA ASP A 82 0.97 -4.59 -7.26
C ASP A 82 1.09 -5.16 -5.82
N PHE A 83 0.33 -4.58 -4.88
CA PHE A 83 0.30 -5.08 -3.52
C PHE A 83 -0.28 -6.51 -3.47
N ALA A 84 0.30 -7.36 -2.63
CA ALA A 84 -0.09 -8.76 -2.45
C ALA A 84 0.05 -9.65 -3.70
N ILE A 85 0.92 -9.27 -4.65
CA ILE A 85 1.25 -10.13 -5.79
C ILE A 85 2.14 -11.32 -5.38
N ALA A 86 2.88 -11.17 -4.28
CA ALA A 86 3.74 -12.19 -3.71
C ALA A 86 3.57 -12.24 -2.19
N PRO A 87 3.80 -13.41 -1.56
CA PRO A 87 3.79 -13.51 -0.10
C PRO A 87 4.81 -12.57 0.54
N ILE A 88 4.48 -12.02 1.70
CA ILE A 88 5.39 -11.21 2.52
C ILE A 88 5.78 -11.94 3.80
N GLY A 89 7.03 -11.77 4.17
CA GLY A 89 7.56 -12.29 5.44
C GLY A 89 7.18 -11.43 6.65
N PRO A 90 7.45 -11.92 7.89
CA PRO A 90 7.13 -11.18 9.11
C PRO A 90 7.80 -9.80 9.18
N ARG A 91 9.05 -9.68 8.70
CA ARG A 91 9.78 -8.40 8.68
C ARG A 91 9.13 -7.42 7.73
N GLU A 92 8.86 -7.82 6.51
CA GLU A 92 8.22 -6.99 5.48
C GLU A 92 6.83 -6.51 5.93
N ARG A 93 6.10 -7.36 6.64
CA ARG A 93 4.83 -7.03 7.26
C ARG A 93 4.98 -5.93 8.31
N ASN A 94 5.94 -6.07 9.22
CA ASN A 94 6.20 -5.05 10.24
C ASN A 94 6.64 -3.73 9.62
N ASP A 95 7.50 -3.78 8.61
CA ASP A 95 7.96 -2.59 7.88
C ASP A 95 6.79 -1.88 7.19
N LEU A 96 5.87 -2.64 6.59
CA LEU A 96 4.66 -2.09 5.96
C LEU A 96 3.75 -1.41 6.99
N LEU A 97 3.52 -2.07 8.13
CA LEU A 97 2.69 -1.51 9.19
C LEU A 97 3.29 -0.23 9.76
N GLU A 98 4.59 -0.21 10.03
CA GLU A 98 5.31 0.99 10.51
C GLU A 98 5.22 2.13 9.49
N LEU A 99 5.40 1.82 8.20
CA LEU A 99 5.28 2.79 7.12
C LEU A 99 3.87 3.37 7.01
N ILE A 100 2.84 2.54 7.15
CA ILE A 100 1.45 2.99 7.09
C ILE A 100 1.09 3.80 8.35
N ASP A 101 1.48 3.35 9.54
CA ASP A 101 1.22 4.05 10.80
C ASP A 101 1.79 5.47 10.80
N ASP A 102 2.99 5.67 10.29
CA ASP A 102 3.62 6.99 10.14
C ASP A 102 2.83 7.94 9.22
N ARG A 103 1.95 7.39 8.38
CA ARG A 103 1.17 8.14 7.40
C ARG A 103 -0.28 8.36 7.81
N VAL A 104 -0.82 7.53 8.71
CA VAL A 104 -2.22 7.60 9.16
C VAL A 104 -2.53 9.00 9.70
N GLY A 105 -3.60 9.60 9.19
CA GLY A 105 -4.09 10.92 9.61
C GLY A 105 -3.29 12.12 9.10
N SER A 106 -2.16 11.92 8.42
CA SER A 106 -1.29 13.02 7.97
C SER A 106 -1.01 13.05 6.46
N ARG A 107 -0.97 11.89 5.80
CA ARG A 107 -0.57 11.73 4.40
C ARG A 107 -1.46 10.73 3.66
N SER A 108 -1.56 10.88 2.34
CA SER A 108 -2.34 9.98 1.50
C SER A 108 -1.54 8.74 1.08
N CYS A 109 -2.22 7.60 1.04
CA CYS A 109 -1.67 6.37 0.50
C CYS A 109 -2.68 5.76 -0.49
N ILE A 110 -2.20 5.41 -1.67
CA ILE A 110 -2.96 4.70 -2.69
C ILE A 110 -2.33 3.32 -2.85
N VAL A 111 -3.13 2.29 -2.65
CA VAL A 111 -2.66 0.90 -2.80
C VAL A 111 -3.48 0.23 -3.88
N THR A 112 -2.81 -0.36 -4.87
CA THR A 112 -3.46 -1.19 -5.88
C THR A 112 -3.14 -2.64 -5.64
N SER A 113 -4.14 -3.50 -5.71
CA SER A 113 -3.99 -4.93 -5.48
C SER A 113 -4.90 -5.74 -6.39
N GLN A 114 -4.50 -6.96 -6.70
CA GLN A 114 -5.36 -7.97 -7.31
C GLN A 114 -6.08 -8.80 -6.25
N LEU A 115 -5.60 -8.72 -4.99
CA LEU A 115 -6.20 -9.44 -3.88
C LEU A 115 -7.43 -8.69 -3.36
N PRO A 116 -8.58 -9.36 -3.16
CA PRO A 116 -9.74 -8.78 -2.50
C PRO A 116 -9.41 -8.19 -1.13
N ILE A 117 -10.10 -7.10 -0.76
CA ILE A 117 -9.87 -6.45 0.55
C ILE A 117 -10.16 -7.40 1.71
N GLU A 118 -11.15 -8.28 1.55
CA GLU A 118 -11.51 -9.28 2.54
C GLU A 118 -10.33 -10.22 2.89
N ASP A 119 -9.47 -10.46 1.91
CA ASP A 119 -8.29 -11.33 2.06
C ASP A 119 -7.05 -10.58 2.56
N TRP A 120 -7.09 -9.25 2.60
CA TRP A 120 -5.95 -8.45 3.07
C TRP A 120 -5.60 -8.70 4.53
N HIS A 121 -6.62 -8.95 5.35
CA HIS A 121 -6.41 -9.28 6.76
C HIS A 121 -5.60 -10.57 6.90
N ASP A 122 -5.89 -11.57 6.10
CA ASP A 122 -5.17 -12.85 6.13
C ASP A 122 -3.76 -12.72 5.50
N TYR A 123 -3.62 -11.84 4.51
CA TYR A 123 -2.34 -11.56 3.88
C TYR A 123 -1.39 -10.76 4.78
N ILE A 124 -1.89 -9.73 5.47
CA ILE A 124 -1.13 -8.88 6.39
C ILE A 124 -1.10 -9.49 7.78
N GLY A 125 -2.10 -10.30 8.16
CA GLY A 125 -2.23 -10.93 9.46
C GLY A 125 -1.14 -11.95 9.75
N ASP A 126 -0.92 -12.22 11.04
CA ASP A 126 0.02 -13.24 11.47
C ASP A 126 -0.50 -14.64 11.10
N PRO A 127 0.27 -15.47 10.35
CA PRO A 127 -0.13 -16.83 10.04
C PRO A 127 -0.30 -17.74 11.28
N THR A 128 0.11 -17.28 12.46
CA THR A 128 -0.12 -17.99 13.73
C THR A 128 -1.51 -17.82 14.29
N GLN A 129 -2.29 -16.84 13.83
CA GLN A 129 -3.73 -16.77 14.13
C GLN A 129 -4.51 -17.50 13.04
N LYS A 130 -4.42 -18.83 13.02
CA LYS A 130 -5.44 -19.65 12.37
C LYS A 130 -6.78 -19.33 13.04
N ARG A 131 -7.63 -18.58 12.34
CA ARG A 131 -9.06 -18.59 12.67
C ARG A 131 -9.51 -20.05 12.66
N PRO A 132 -10.16 -20.54 13.70
CA PRO A 132 -10.81 -21.83 13.61
C PRO A 132 -11.80 -21.77 12.45
N ALA A 133 -11.72 -22.74 11.56
CA ALA A 133 -12.64 -22.92 10.44
C ALA A 133 -14.03 -23.26 10.99
N THR A 134 -14.75 -22.28 11.52
CA THR A 134 -16.15 -22.40 11.89
C THR A 134 -16.80 -21.03 11.87
N ALA A 135 -17.20 -20.62 10.69
CA ALA A 135 -18.40 -19.83 10.51
C ALA A 135 -18.93 -20.13 9.10
N LYS A 136 -19.53 -21.32 8.98
CA LYS A 136 -20.59 -21.49 8.00
C LYS A 136 -21.76 -20.62 8.46
N CYS A 137 -22.04 -19.64 7.70
CA CYS A 137 -23.38 -19.14 7.45
C CYS A 137 -23.43 -18.62 6.03
#